data_ea6079b3deff70e528e8fbd2850d60ae
#
_entry.id   ea6079b3deff70e528e8fbd2850d60ae
#
_cell.length_a   1.000
_cell.length_b   1.000
_cell.length_c   1.000
_cell.angle_alpha   90.00
_cell.angle_beta   90.00
_cell.angle_gamma   90.00
#
_symmetry.space_group_name_H-M   'P 1'
#
loop_
_entity.id
_entity.type
_entity.pdbx_description
1 polymer ?
#
loop_
_entity_poly.entity_id
_entity_poly.type
_entity_poly.pdbx_seq_one_letter_code
_entity_poly.pdbx_strand_id
1 'polypeptide(L)'
;RYMERHRPPVRIIAPGRVYRRDNFDATHTPMFTQVEGLVVDEGISLGDLKGTLAAFAERFFDAAVATRLRPSFFPYTEPSAELDVSCQACGGRGCPLCKHTGWIEVLGCGMVHPAVFEAVGYDPERYTGFAFGVGIERLARRLYGIDDIRAFFENDLRFLEQIAP
;
A
#
# COMPACT_ATOMS: atom_id res chain seq x y z
N ARG A 1 -12.00 6.86 -12.64
CA ARG A 1 -13.05 6.13 -13.43
C ARG A 1 -14.26 5.77 -12.60
N TYR A 2 -14.09 5.29 -11.36
CA TYR A 2 -15.23 5.00 -10.48
C TYR A 2 -15.96 6.29 -10.10
N MET A 3 -15.23 7.31 -9.66
CA MET A 3 -15.78 8.61 -9.26
C MET A 3 -16.47 9.37 -10.41
N GLU A 4 -16.09 9.17 -11.67
CA GLU A 4 -16.77 9.76 -12.83
C GLU A 4 -18.24 9.33 -12.94
N ARG A 5 -18.59 8.17 -12.37
CA ARG A 5 -19.92 7.53 -12.51
C ARG A 5 -20.69 7.42 -11.20
N HIS A 6 -20.05 7.69 -10.07
CA HIS A 6 -20.66 7.52 -8.74
C HIS A 6 -20.44 8.79 -7.92
N ARG A 7 -21.36 9.08 -7.04
CA ARG A 7 -21.26 10.20 -6.09
C ARG A 7 -20.78 9.70 -4.72
N PRO A 8 -20.14 10.57 -3.91
CA PRO A 8 -19.82 10.23 -2.52
C PRO A 8 -21.08 9.81 -1.72
N PRO A 9 -20.93 8.93 -0.72
CA PRO A 9 -19.67 8.38 -0.23
C PRO A 9 -19.06 7.30 -1.13
N VAL A 10 -17.74 7.33 -1.33
CA VAL A 10 -16.99 6.32 -2.08
C VAL A 10 -16.09 5.55 -1.12
N ARG A 11 -16.19 4.24 -1.09
CA ARG A 11 -15.34 3.34 -0.32
C ARG A 11 -15.09 2.10 -1.15
N ILE A 12 -13.96 2.06 -1.83
CA ILE A 12 -13.63 0.97 -2.76
C ILE A 12 -12.22 0.46 -2.57
N ILE A 13 -12.02 -0.79 -2.94
CA ILE A 13 -10.72 -1.39 -3.23
C ILE A 13 -10.71 -1.87 -4.68
N ALA A 14 -9.56 -1.74 -5.33
CA ALA A 14 -9.36 -2.12 -6.72
C ALA A 14 -8.10 -2.98 -6.84
N PRO A 15 -8.22 -4.32 -6.73
CA PRO A 15 -7.11 -5.21 -7.00
C PRO A 15 -6.89 -5.36 -8.50
N GLY A 16 -5.63 -5.45 -8.92
CA GLY A 16 -5.30 -5.65 -10.32
C GLY A 16 -3.81 -5.67 -10.61
N ARG A 17 -3.47 -6.07 -11.82
CA ARG A 17 -2.10 -6.02 -12.31
C ARG A 17 -1.73 -4.58 -12.66
N VAL A 18 -0.53 -4.19 -12.25
CA VAL A 18 0.07 -2.90 -12.54
C VAL A 18 1.42 -3.07 -13.20
N TYR A 19 1.86 -2.04 -13.91
CA TYR A 19 3.07 -2.07 -14.73
C TYR A 19 3.91 -0.84 -14.44
N ARG A 20 5.22 -1.05 -14.19
CA ARG A 20 6.21 0.01 -13.99
C ARG A 20 7.45 -0.27 -14.83
N ARG A 21 8.17 0.78 -15.18
CA ARG A 21 9.46 0.66 -15.85
C ARG A 21 10.56 0.35 -14.82
N ASP A 22 10.48 -0.83 -14.21
CA ASP A 22 11.47 -1.33 -13.24
C ASP A 22 12.34 -2.41 -13.86
N ASN A 23 13.53 -2.61 -13.30
CA ASN A 23 14.35 -3.76 -13.62
C ASN A 23 13.71 -5.02 -13.03
N PHE A 24 13.97 -6.15 -13.67
CA PHE A 24 13.54 -7.45 -13.17
C PHE A 24 14.65 -8.04 -12.29
N ASP A 25 14.50 -7.90 -10.97
CA ASP A 25 15.45 -8.39 -9.96
C ASP A 25 14.73 -9.08 -8.78
N ALA A 26 15.47 -9.47 -7.75
CA ALA A 26 14.90 -10.18 -6.59
C ALA A 26 13.87 -9.35 -5.79
N THR A 27 13.80 -8.04 -6.02
CA THR A 27 12.95 -7.11 -5.25
C THR A 27 11.95 -6.33 -6.11
N HIS A 28 12.17 -6.28 -7.42
CA HIS A 28 11.36 -5.54 -8.38
C HIS A 28 10.97 -6.40 -9.57
N THR A 29 9.80 -6.12 -10.10
CA THR A 29 9.30 -6.68 -11.36
C THR A 29 8.53 -5.62 -12.12
N PRO A 30 8.66 -5.57 -13.46
CA PRO A 30 7.91 -4.63 -14.29
C PRO A 30 6.40 -4.80 -14.22
N MET A 31 5.93 -6.00 -13.88
CA MET A 31 4.53 -6.33 -13.69
C MET A 31 4.34 -6.94 -12.30
N PHE A 32 3.39 -6.44 -11.53
CA PHE A 32 3.03 -6.98 -10.22
C PHE A 32 1.55 -6.74 -9.94
N THR A 33 1.04 -7.30 -8.84
CA THR A 33 -0.33 -7.10 -8.41
C THR A 33 -0.39 -6.05 -7.31
N GLN A 34 -1.32 -5.11 -7.44
CA GLN A 34 -1.55 -4.06 -6.45
C GLN A 34 -3.00 -4.05 -6.01
N VAL A 35 -3.25 -3.74 -4.75
CA VAL A 35 -4.57 -3.34 -4.25
C VAL A 35 -4.53 -1.85 -3.98
N GLU A 36 -5.36 -1.11 -4.70
CA GLU A 36 -5.61 0.30 -4.44
C GLU A 36 -6.83 0.46 -3.53
N GLY A 37 -6.73 1.32 -2.54
CA GLY A 37 -7.85 1.72 -1.70
C GLY A 37 -8.19 3.18 -1.91
N LEU A 38 -9.47 3.52 -1.93
CA LEU A 38 -9.97 4.89 -2.04
C LEU A 38 -11.18 5.09 -1.13
N VAL A 39 -11.12 6.13 -0.31
CA VAL A 39 -12.23 6.61 0.50
C VAL A 39 -12.46 8.10 0.19
N VAL A 40 -13.70 8.47 -0.12
CA VAL A 40 -14.11 9.85 -0.32
C VAL A 40 -15.45 10.08 0.36
N ASP A 41 -15.51 11.08 1.22
CA ASP A 41 -16.74 11.51 1.90
C ASP A 41 -16.56 12.96 2.42
N GLU A 42 -17.54 13.50 3.09
CA GLU A 42 -17.39 14.77 3.82
C GLU A 42 -16.54 14.56 5.09
N GLY A 43 -15.58 15.45 5.33
CA GLY A 43 -14.82 15.47 6.58
C GLY A 43 -13.79 14.34 6.76
N ILE A 44 -13.42 13.61 5.72
CA ILE A 44 -12.36 12.60 5.78
C ILE A 44 -11.01 13.29 6.05
N SER A 45 -10.27 12.77 7.02
CA SER A 45 -9.03 13.36 7.52
C SER A 45 -7.80 12.45 7.35
N LEU A 46 -6.61 13.03 7.52
CA LEU A 46 -5.37 12.25 7.61
C LEU A 46 -5.40 11.28 8.82
N GLY A 47 -6.14 11.63 9.87
CA GLY A 47 -6.38 10.74 11.01
C GLY A 47 -7.10 9.46 10.62
N ASP A 48 -8.10 9.55 9.73
CA ASP A 48 -8.86 8.40 9.22
C ASP A 48 -7.97 7.50 8.35
N LEU A 49 -7.14 8.09 7.49
CA LEU A 49 -6.12 7.34 6.74
C LEU A 49 -5.18 6.60 7.68
N LYS A 50 -4.58 7.30 8.65
CA LYS A 50 -3.65 6.72 9.61
C LYS A 50 -4.30 5.59 10.42
N GLY A 51 -5.52 5.78 10.92
CA GLY A 51 -6.28 4.78 11.66
C GLY A 51 -6.59 3.54 10.83
N THR A 52 -7.02 3.73 9.58
CA THR A 52 -7.30 2.64 8.64
C THR A 52 -6.04 1.80 8.37
N LEU A 53 -4.92 2.45 8.09
CA LEU A 53 -3.67 1.76 7.79
C LEU A 53 -3.04 1.09 9.01
N ALA A 54 -3.19 1.67 10.20
CA ALA A 54 -2.76 1.06 11.46
C ALA A 54 -3.56 -0.22 11.74
N ALA A 55 -4.88 -0.18 11.60
CA ALA A 55 -5.76 -1.34 11.76
C ALA A 55 -5.46 -2.44 10.71
N PHE A 56 -5.14 -2.05 9.49
CA PHE A 56 -4.68 -3.00 8.46
C PHE A 56 -3.36 -3.68 8.87
N ALA A 57 -2.37 -2.90 9.29
CA ALA A 57 -1.06 -3.42 9.67
C ALA A 57 -1.16 -4.39 10.87
N GLU A 58 -1.92 -4.04 11.89
CA GLU A 58 -2.16 -4.87 13.08
C GLU A 58 -2.78 -6.22 12.70
N ARG A 59 -3.83 -6.20 11.86
CA ARG A 59 -4.52 -7.43 11.44
C ARG A 59 -3.70 -8.28 10.48
N PHE A 60 -2.95 -7.64 9.59
CA PHE A 60 -2.18 -8.35 8.58
C PHE A 60 -0.94 -9.03 9.16
N PHE A 61 -0.25 -8.37 10.09
CA PHE A 61 0.97 -8.90 10.68
C PHE A 61 0.73 -9.75 11.94
N ASP A 62 -0.52 -9.87 12.37
CA ASP A 62 -0.94 -10.61 13.59
C ASP A 62 -0.06 -10.30 14.81
N ALA A 63 0.33 -9.04 14.95
CA ALA A 63 1.22 -8.57 15.99
C ALA A 63 1.03 -7.07 16.25
N ALA A 64 1.35 -6.63 17.44
CA ALA A 64 1.46 -5.21 17.78
C ALA A 64 2.65 -4.58 17.04
N VAL A 65 2.46 -4.20 15.78
CA VAL A 65 3.46 -3.49 14.99
C VAL A 65 3.28 -1.99 15.14
N ALA A 66 4.38 -1.28 15.43
CA ALA A 66 4.36 0.16 15.37
C ALA A 66 4.30 0.60 13.89
N THR A 67 3.47 1.60 13.62
CA THR A 67 3.33 2.20 12.30
C THR A 67 3.80 3.64 12.31
N ARG A 68 4.38 4.12 11.21
CA ARG A 68 4.67 5.53 11.00
C ARG A 68 4.37 5.94 9.56
N LEU A 69 3.96 7.17 9.35
CA LEU A 69 3.86 7.79 8.04
C LEU A 69 5.12 8.62 7.81
N ARG A 70 5.82 8.34 6.74
CA ARG A 70 7.00 9.08 6.29
C ARG A 70 6.59 9.96 5.10
N PRO A 71 6.86 11.28 5.12
CA PRO A 71 6.53 12.15 3.98
C PRO A 71 7.08 11.62 2.66
N SER A 72 6.27 11.70 1.61
CA SER A 72 6.60 11.31 0.25
C SER A 72 5.92 12.23 -0.75
N PHE A 73 6.03 11.93 -2.03
CA PHE A 73 5.37 12.69 -3.09
C PHE A 73 4.70 11.74 -4.09
N PHE A 74 3.41 11.99 -4.34
CA PHE A 74 2.67 11.40 -5.45
C PHE A 74 1.83 12.49 -6.13
N PRO A 75 1.71 12.50 -7.47
CA PRO A 75 1.09 13.61 -8.20
C PRO A 75 -0.42 13.78 -7.96
N TYR A 76 -1.08 12.81 -7.34
CA TYR A 76 -2.52 12.76 -7.10
C TYR A 76 -2.89 12.75 -5.62
N THR A 77 -1.92 12.94 -4.72
CA THR A 77 -2.17 13.07 -3.27
C THR A 77 -1.39 14.22 -2.65
N GLU A 78 -2.00 14.91 -1.67
CA GLU A 78 -1.39 15.97 -0.87
C GLU A 78 -2.11 16.09 0.49
N PRO A 79 -1.43 15.86 1.63
CA PRO A 79 -0.07 15.34 1.74
C PRO A 79 0.04 13.89 1.27
N SER A 80 1.22 13.54 0.75
CA SER A 80 1.61 12.18 0.39
C SER A 80 2.50 11.58 1.46
N ALA A 81 2.38 10.28 1.68
CA ALA A 81 3.21 9.56 2.65
C ALA A 81 3.45 8.11 2.22
N GLU A 82 4.46 7.51 2.79
CA GLU A 82 4.69 6.07 2.79
C GLU A 82 4.45 5.52 4.19
N LEU A 83 3.74 4.40 4.28
CA LEU A 83 3.55 3.68 5.53
C LEU A 83 4.73 2.75 5.75
N ASP A 84 5.44 2.95 6.85
CA ASP A 84 6.42 2.02 7.38
C ASP A 84 5.85 1.29 8.60
N VAL A 85 6.22 0.01 8.75
CA VAL A 85 5.98 -0.78 9.97
C VAL A 85 7.29 -1.12 10.65
N SER A 86 7.27 -1.29 11.98
CA SER A 86 8.43 -1.77 12.72
C SER A 86 8.87 -3.15 12.22
N CYS A 87 10.16 -3.34 12.05
CA CYS A 87 10.71 -4.62 11.59
C CYS A 87 10.51 -5.72 12.63
N GLN A 88 9.68 -6.70 12.33
CA GLN A 88 9.38 -7.81 13.24
C GLN A 88 10.60 -8.69 13.49
N ALA A 89 11.46 -8.91 12.49
CA ALA A 89 12.64 -9.76 12.62
C ALA A 89 13.64 -9.27 13.68
N CYS A 90 13.71 -7.96 13.92
CA CYS A 90 14.62 -7.38 14.91
C CYS A 90 13.90 -6.57 16.02
N GLY A 91 12.56 -6.56 16.02
CA GLY A 91 11.78 -5.76 16.98
C GLY A 91 12.10 -4.26 16.90
N GLY A 92 12.38 -3.74 15.71
CA GLY A 92 12.69 -2.32 15.50
C GLY A 92 14.14 -1.91 15.80
N ARG A 93 15.01 -2.84 16.24
CA ARG A 93 16.40 -2.54 16.62
C ARG A 93 17.36 -2.29 15.46
N GLY A 94 16.98 -2.70 14.25
CA GLY A 94 17.83 -2.65 13.07
C GLY A 94 18.50 -4.00 12.77
N CYS A 95 18.36 -4.51 11.54
CA CYS A 95 19.00 -5.72 11.06
C CYS A 95 19.19 -5.61 9.53
N PRO A 96 19.93 -6.54 8.90
CA PRO A 96 20.14 -6.52 7.44
C PRO A 96 18.82 -6.46 6.64
N LEU A 97 17.77 -7.15 7.11
CA LEU A 97 16.47 -7.20 6.46
C LEU A 97 15.80 -5.81 6.33
N CYS A 98 15.90 -4.99 7.37
CA CYS A 98 15.39 -3.61 7.37
C CYS A 98 16.48 -2.58 7.04
N LYS A 99 17.61 -3.01 6.49
CA LYS A 99 18.78 -2.16 6.18
C LYS A 99 19.23 -1.33 7.40
N HIS A 100 19.18 -1.95 8.57
CA HIS A 100 19.54 -1.37 9.88
C HIS A 100 18.68 -0.18 10.33
N THR A 101 17.58 0.12 9.65
CA THR A 101 16.68 1.23 10.00
C THR A 101 15.70 0.90 11.13
N GLY A 102 15.42 -0.37 11.37
CA GLY A 102 14.35 -0.83 12.25
C GLY A 102 12.95 -0.75 11.64
N TRP A 103 12.81 -0.24 10.41
CA TRP A 103 11.54 0.00 9.72
C TRP A 103 11.50 -0.65 8.34
N ILE A 104 10.30 -0.98 7.92
CA ILE A 104 10.04 -1.61 6.63
C ILE A 104 8.89 -0.87 5.96
N GLU A 105 9.16 -0.34 4.78
CA GLU A 105 8.15 0.26 3.92
C GLU A 105 7.14 -0.79 3.43
N VAL A 106 5.85 -0.47 3.55
CA VAL A 106 4.74 -1.37 3.17
C VAL A 106 4.00 -0.85 1.94
N LEU A 107 3.60 0.43 1.95
CA LEU A 107 2.74 1.01 0.92
C LEU A 107 2.87 2.53 0.82
N GLY A 108 2.48 3.08 -0.33
CA GLY A 108 2.27 4.51 -0.53
C GLY A 108 0.82 4.91 -0.25
N CYS A 109 0.62 6.11 0.30
CA CYS A 109 -0.71 6.62 0.63
C CYS A 109 -0.73 8.16 0.65
N GLY A 110 -1.91 8.75 0.79
CA GLY A 110 -2.06 10.19 0.98
C GLY A 110 -3.50 10.65 0.91
N MET A 111 -3.70 11.94 1.23
CA MET A 111 -4.99 12.57 1.00
C MET A 111 -5.14 12.85 -0.49
N VAL A 112 -6.33 12.65 -1.02
CA VAL A 112 -6.61 12.88 -2.45
C VAL A 112 -6.44 14.36 -2.76
N HIS A 113 -5.63 14.67 -3.79
CA HIS A 113 -5.39 16.04 -4.20
C HIS A 113 -6.68 16.70 -4.73
N PRO A 114 -7.00 17.97 -4.38
CA PRO A 114 -8.20 18.66 -4.80
C PRO A 114 -8.48 18.62 -6.33
N ALA A 115 -7.43 18.74 -7.14
CA ALA A 115 -7.54 18.64 -8.59
C ALA A 115 -8.11 17.31 -9.10
N VAL A 116 -8.00 16.22 -8.32
CA VAL A 116 -8.62 14.92 -8.66
C VAL A 116 -10.15 15.01 -8.49
N PHE A 117 -10.63 15.71 -7.47
CA PHE A 117 -12.06 15.95 -7.28
C PHE A 117 -12.63 16.85 -8.36
N GLU A 118 -11.94 17.94 -8.70
CA GLU A 118 -12.33 18.85 -9.79
C GLU A 118 -12.46 18.10 -11.12
N ALA A 119 -11.49 17.22 -11.43
CA ALA A 119 -11.49 16.45 -12.67
C ALA A 119 -12.70 15.50 -12.85
N VAL A 120 -13.35 15.10 -11.75
CA VAL A 120 -14.54 14.24 -11.75
C VAL A 120 -15.84 14.98 -11.39
N GLY A 121 -15.78 16.32 -11.26
CA GLY A 121 -16.92 17.17 -10.96
C GLY A 121 -17.43 17.04 -9.52
N TYR A 122 -16.54 16.74 -8.57
CA TYR A 122 -16.81 16.83 -7.14
C TYR A 122 -16.35 18.20 -6.62
N ASP A 123 -17.04 18.71 -5.62
CA ASP A 123 -16.68 19.95 -4.93
C ASP A 123 -15.54 19.70 -3.93
N PRO A 124 -14.32 20.21 -4.15
CA PRO A 124 -13.18 19.98 -3.25
C PRO A 124 -13.31 20.73 -1.91
N GLU A 125 -14.18 21.71 -1.78
CA GLU A 125 -14.49 22.38 -0.52
C GLU A 125 -15.41 21.53 0.37
N ARG A 126 -16.18 20.64 -0.24
CA ARG A 126 -17.12 19.77 0.46
C ARG A 126 -16.56 18.39 0.75
N TYR A 127 -15.87 17.80 -0.22
CA TYR A 127 -15.40 16.41 -0.14
C TYR A 127 -13.90 16.34 0.05
N THR A 128 -13.52 15.46 0.96
CA THR A 128 -12.13 15.06 1.20
C THR A 128 -12.01 13.56 1.04
N GLY A 129 -10.80 13.05 0.99
CA GLY A 129 -10.60 11.61 0.85
C GLY A 129 -9.15 11.22 0.96
N PHE A 130 -8.93 9.93 1.09
CA PHE A 130 -7.60 9.36 1.06
C PHE A 130 -7.51 8.17 0.10
N ALA A 131 -6.29 7.91 -0.35
CA ALA A 131 -5.98 6.75 -1.16
C ALA A 131 -4.70 6.07 -0.65
N PHE A 132 -4.58 4.77 -0.93
CA PHE A 132 -3.37 3.99 -0.69
C PHE A 132 -3.22 2.90 -1.74
N GLY A 133 -1.98 2.46 -2.00
CA GLY A 133 -1.69 1.37 -2.93
C GLY A 133 -0.65 0.42 -2.36
N VAL A 134 -1.00 -0.87 -2.24
CA VAL A 134 -0.14 -1.92 -1.66
C VAL A 134 0.16 -3.03 -2.67
N GLY A 135 1.44 -3.34 -2.85
CA GLY A 135 1.88 -4.46 -3.70
C GLY A 135 1.70 -5.80 -3.01
N ILE A 136 0.91 -6.70 -3.63
CA ILE A 136 0.54 -8.00 -3.05
C ILE A 136 1.77 -8.89 -2.88
N GLU A 137 2.64 -8.97 -3.89
CA GLU A 137 3.84 -9.80 -3.83
C GLU A 137 4.79 -9.35 -2.72
N ARG A 138 4.85 -8.04 -2.44
CA ARG A 138 5.65 -7.50 -1.32
C ARG A 138 5.10 -7.98 0.03
N LEU A 139 3.77 -7.99 0.19
CA LEU A 139 3.11 -8.53 1.38
C LEU A 139 3.29 -10.05 1.49
N ALA A 140 3.08 -10.79 0.40
CA ALA A 140 3.20 -12.24 0.35
C ALA A 140 4.65 -12.69 0.67
N ARG A 141 5.65 -12.01 0.12
CA ARG A 141 7.05 -12.25 0.48
C ARG A 141 7.29 -12.20 1.99
N ARG A 142 6.65 -11.23 2.64
CA ARG A 142 6.77 -11.07 4.09
C ARG A 142 6.07 -12.17 4.86
N LEU A 143 4.86 -12.50 4.44
CA LEU A 143 4.03 -13.50 5.11
C LEU A 143 4.63 -14.90 5.01
N TYR A 144 5.17 -15.24 3.84
CA TYR A 144 5.68 -16.58 3.53
C TYR A 144 7.22 -16.69 3.58
N GLY A 145 7.93 -15.62 3.93
CA GLY A 145 9.39 -15.65 4.01
C GLY A 145 10.10 -15.87 2.67
N ILE A 146 9.52 -15.35 1.58
CA ILE A 146 10.06 -15.53 0.23
C ILE A 146 11.09 -14.43 -0.06
N ASP A 147 12.31 -14.80 -0.39
CA ASP A 147 13.41 -13.86 -0.61
C ASP A 147 13.41 -13.22 -1.99
N ASP A 148 12.88 -13.91 -2.99
CA ASP A 148 12.92 -13.49 -4.40
C ASP A 148 11.52 -13.36 -4.98
N ILE A 149 11.16 -12.13 -5.42
CA ILE A 149 9.83 -11.84 -6.00
C ILE A 149 9.59 -12.58 -7.32
N ARG A 150 10.66 -12.95 -8.04
CA ARG A 150 10.56 -13.65 -9.33
C ARG A 150 9.89 -15.00 -9.20
N ALA A 151 10.03 -15.68 -8.04
CA ALA A 151 9.39 -16.96 -7.77
C ALA A 151 7.86 -16.95 -7.94
N PHE A 152 7.20 -15.80 -7.72
CA PHE A 152 5.76 -15.67 -7.96
C PHE A 152 5.35 -15.72 -9.44
N PHE A 153 6.30 -15.55 -10.35
CA PHE A 153 6.05 -15.43 -11.80
C PHE A 153 6.67 -16.55 -12.62
N GLU A 154 7.55 -17.36 -12.03
CA GLU A 154 8.24 -18.46 -12.70
C GLU A 154 7.37 -19.72 -12.86
N ASN A 155 6.25 -19.79 -12.16
CA ASN A 155 5.31 -20.93 -12.18
C ASN A 155 5.97 -22.29 -11.87
N ASP A 156 6.98 -22.28 -10.97
CA ASP A 156 7.65 -23.51 -10.50
C ASP A 156 6.72 -24.24 -9.52
N LEU A 157 6.30 -25.46 -9.87
CA LEU A 157 5.39 -26.27 -9.06
C LEU A 157 5.95 -26.55 -7.66
N ARG A 158 7.27 -26.75 -7.53
CA ARG A 158 7.92 -26.99 -6.24
C ARG A 158 7.81 -25.79 -5.31
N PHE A 159 7.82 -24.57 -5.87
CA PHE A 159 7.58 -23.34 -5.12
C PHE A 159 6.10 -23.23 -4.73
N LEU A 160 5.20 -23.46 -5.66
CA LEU A 160 3.75 -23.36 -5.42
C LEU A 160 3.27 -24.37 -4.36
N GLU A 161 3.81 -25.58 -4.36
CA GLU A 161 3.50 -26.63 -3.35
C GLU A 161 3.93 -26.22 -1.93
N GLN A 162 4.99 -25.40 -1.77
CA GLN A 162 5.46 -24.93 -0.46
C GLN A 162 4.55 -23.89 0.18
N ILE A 163 3.79 -23.15 -0.62
CA ILE A 163 2.90 -22.07 -0.17
C ILE A 163 1.42 -22.41 -0.34
N ALA A 164 1.13 -23.61 -0.80
CA ALA A 164 -0.25 -24.10 -0.85
C ALA A 164 -0.84 -24.21 0.57
N PRO A 165 -2.12 -23.83 0.80
CA PRO A 165 -2.77 -23.91 2.10
C PRO A 165 -3.01 -25.36 2.54
#